data_134ec1d2e2d98d71aa395835ae947e43
#
_entry.id   134ec1d2e2d98d71aa395835ae947e43
#
_cell.length_a   1.000
_cell.length_b   1.000
_cell.length_c   1.000
_cell.angle_alpha   90.00
_cell.angle_beta   90.00
_cell.angle_gamma   90.00
#
_symmetry.space_group_name_H-M   'P 1'
#
loop_
_entity.id
_entity.type
_entity.pdbx_description
1 polymer ?
#
loop_
_entity_poly.entity_id
_entity_poly.type
_entity_poly.pdbx_seq_one_letter_code
_entity_poly.pdbx_strand_id
1 'polypeptide(L)'
;MKYFAYLAGGMGKFGKENFDEGNKWRLYCKKALENCECDFKVRVCNPQDFFNFIDEPPQYKTNAEVMRLDLHKLRNSDIVIVNFNDKWSLGTQSEIAIAYDRGIPVIGLNESNQELHQWQEEFCERIFNDINEMLDYIQDFYLR
;
A
#
# COMPACT_ATOMS: atom_id res chain seq x y z
N MET A 1 -18.55 -0.78 12.04
CA MET A 1 -18.27 -0.17 10.73
C MET A 1 -16.91 -0.66 10.26
N LYS A 2 -16.77 -0.96 8.97
CA LYS A 2 -15.53 -1.47 8.38
C LYS A 2 -14.74 -0.32 7.79
N TYR A 3 -13.41 -0.43 7.86
CA TYR A 3 -12.48 0.52 7.27
C TYR A 3 -11.43 -0.24 6.47
N PHE A 4 -11.25 0.11 5.20
CA PHE A 4 -10.37 -0.62 4.30
C PHE A 4 -9.13 0.20 3.96
N ALA A 5 -7.95 -0.39 4.19
CA ALA A 5 -6.68 0.19 3.83
C ALA A 5 -6.00 -0.64 2.74
N TYR A 6 -5.47 0.02 1.72
CA TYR A 6 -4.75 -0.62 0.61
C TYR A 6 -3.26 -0.31 0.70
N LEU A 7 -2.43 -1.33 0.54
CA LEU A 7 -0.97 -1.18 0.60
C LEU A 7 -0.38 -1.17 -0.81
N ALA A 8 0.17 -0.04 -1.22
CA ALA A 8 0.86 0.15 -2.50
C ALA A 8 2.38 0.19 -2.28
N GLY A 9 3.14 -0.37 -3.20
CA GLY A 9 4.61 -0.37 -3.13
C GLY A 9 5.22 -1.31 -4.14
N GLY A 10 6.53 -1.17 -4.39
CA GLY A 10 7.24 -2.02 -5.32
C GLY A 10 7.26 -3.48 -4.87
N MET A 11 6.98 -4.39 -5.78
CA MET A 11 7.02 -5.83 -5.55
C MET A 11 8.05 -6.50 -6.45
N GLY A 12 8.03 -6.18 -7.74
CA GLY A 12 8.89 -6.82 -8.73
C GLY A 12 10.38 -6.59 -8.51
N LYS A 13 10.75 -5.45 -7.92
CA LYS A 13 12.13 -5.10 -7.59
C LYS A 13 12.81 -6.14 -6.70
N PHE A 14 12.05 -6.75 -5.79
CA PHE A 14 12.59 -7.67 -4.81
C PHE A 14 12.74 -9.09 -5.35
N GLY A 15 12.01 -9.45 -6.43
CA GLY A 15 12.09 -10.77 -7.05
C GLY A 15 11.70 -11.90 -6.11
N LYS A 16 11.92 -13.15 -6.59
CA LYS A 16 11.59 -14.34 -5.79
C LYS A 16 12.49 -14.51 -4.57
N GLU A 17 13.76 -14.19 -4.70
CA GLU A 17 14.77 -14.39 -3.64
C GLU A 17 14.54 -13.46 -2.45
N ASN A 18 14.02 -12.25 -2.70
CA ASN A 18 13.81 -11.22 -1.68
C ASN A 18 12.34 -10.95 -1.40
N PHE A 19 11.47 -11.92 -1.73
CA PHE A 19 10.02 -11.77 -1.56
C PHE A 19 9.64 -11.43 -0.11
N ASP A 20 10.17 -12.19 0.84
CA ASP A 20 9.85 -11.99 2.25
C ASP A 20 10.32 -10.63 2.76
N GLU A 21 11.51 -10.20 2.34
CA GLU A 21 12.03 -8.87 2.70
C GLU A 21 11.17 -7.76 2.11
N GLY A 22 10.78 -7.88 0.84
CA GLY A 22 9.93 -6.90 0.18
C GLY A 22 8.52 -6.84 0.73
N ASN A 23 8.02 -7.93 1.32
CA ASN A 23 6.68 -8.03 1.90
C ASN A 23 6.64 -7.67 3.39
N LYS A 24 7.77 -7.52 4.03
CA LYS A 24 7.87 -7.36 5.50
C LYS A 24 7.11 -6.15 6.02
N TRP A 25 7.26 -4.99 5.39
CA TRP A 25 6.56 -3.77 5.78
C TRP A 25 5.04 -3.91 5.63
N ARG A 26 4.59 -4.67 4.64
CA ARG A 26 3.16 -4.92 4.38
C ARG A 26 2.55 -5.73 5.51
N LEU A 27 3.22 -6.80 5.91
CA LEU A 27 2.78 -7.64 7.03
C LEU A 27 2.77 -6.86 8.35
N TYR A 28 3.77 -6.01 8.55
CA TYR A 28 3.86 -5.16 9.74
C TYR A 28 2.68 -4.18 9.81
N CYS A 29 2.40 -3.47 8.72
CA CYS A 29 1.25 -2.55 8.64
C CYS A 29 -0.07 -3.27 8.85
N LYS A 30 -0.25 -4.41 8.20
CA LYS A 30 -1.48 -5.20 8.31
C LYS A 30 -1.73 -5.62 9.75
N LYS A 31 -0.72 -6.16 10.40
CA LYS A 31 -0.83 -6.59 11.81
C LYS A 31 -1.17 -5.41 12.72
N ALA A 32 -0.46 -4.29 12.57
CA ALA A 32 -0.67 -3.13 13.42
C ALA A 32 -2.07 -2.53 13.26
N LEU A 33 -2.53 -2.38 12.02
CA LEU A 33 -3.82 -1.74 11.75
C LEU A 33 -5.02 -2.65 12.02
N GLU A 34 -4.91 -3.94 11.70
CA GLU A 34 -6.02 -4.87 11.94
C GLU A 34 -6.21 -5.20 13.43
N ASN A 35 -5.19 -4.96 14.26
CA ASN A 35 -5.26 -5.19 15.70
C ASN A 35 -5.30 -3.91 16.53
N CYS A 36 -5.41 -2.73 15.90
CA CYS A 36 -5.48 -1.49 16.66
C CYS A 36 -6.81 -1.38 17.42
N GLU A 37 -6.75 -0.71 18.57
CA GLU A 37 -7.95 -0.39 19.35
C GLU A 37 -8.58 0.88 18.79
N CYS A 38 -9.64 0.73 18.01
CA CYS A 38 -10.37 1.83 17.41
C CYS A 38 -11.84 1.43 17.18
N ASP A 39 -12.66 2.40 16.80
CA ASP A 39 -14.09 2.16 16.59
C ASP A 39 -14.40 1.40 15.28
N PHE A 40 -13.41 1.22 14.42
CA PHE A 40 -13.56 0.55 13.15
C PHE A 40 -13.03 -0.86 13.18
N LYS A 41 -13.66 -1.73 12.40
CA LYS A 41 -13.05 -3.02 12.05
C LYS A 41 -12.18 -2.81 10.81
N VAL A 42 -10.87 -2.71 11.03
CA VAL A 42 -9.92 -2.43 9.96
C VAL A 42 -9.61 -3.71 9.18
N ARG A 43 -9.62 -3.60 7.86
CA ARG A 43 -9.16 -4.64 6.92
C ARG A 43 -8.09 -4.06 6.02
N VAL A 44 -6.96 -4.71 5.99
CA VAL A 44 -5.83 -4.26 5.17
C VAL A 44 -5.68 -5.17 3.95
N CYS A 45 -5.75 -4.57 2.77
CA CYS A 45 -5.52 -5.26 1.50
C CYS A 45 -4.04 -5.20 1.16
N ASN A 46 -3.38 -6.35 1.24
CA ASN A 46 -2.04 -6.54 0.71
C ASN A 46 -2.18 -7.28 -0.62
N PRO A 47 -1.87 -6.65 -1.78
CA PRO A 47 -2.04 -7.31 -3.07
C PRO A 47 -1.31 -8.64 -3.21
N GLN A 48 -0.22 -8.82 -2.48
CA GLN A 48 0.54 -10.08 -2.50
C GLN A 48 -0.22 -11.26 -1.87
N ASP A 49 -1.26 -10.99 -1.09
CA ASP A 49 -2.12 -12.05 -0.55
C ASP A 49 -2.99 -12.69 -1.64
N PHE A 50 -3.22 -11.99 -2.74
CA PHE A 50 -4.06 -12.46 -3.84
C PHE A 50 -3.25 -12.97 -5.03
N PHE A 51 -2.15 -12.27 -5.37
CA PHE A 51 -1.32 -12.59 -6.52
C PHE A 51 0.13 -12.68 -6.09
N ASN A 52 0.48 -13.86 -5.57
CA ASN A 52 1.84 -14.14 -5.17
C ASN A 52 2.64 -14.59 -6.41
N PHE A 53 3.55 -13.72 -6.88
CA PHE A 53 4.31 -13.97 -8.11
C PHE A 53 5.37 -15.08 -7.97
N ILE A 54 5.59 -15.60 -6.77
CA ILE A 54 6.49 -16.73 -6.56
C ILE A 54 5.79 -18.08 -6.70
N ASP A 55 4.46 -18.12 -6.74
CA ASP A 55 3.71 -19.36 -6.88
C ASP A 55 3.87 -19.95 -8.29
N GLU A 56 3.93 -21.29 -8.35
CA GLU A 56 3.96 -22.03 -9.61
C GLU A 56 3.01 -23.24 -9.52
N PRO A 57 2.00 -23.33 -10.41
CA PRO A 57 1.68 -22.37 -11.49
C PRO A 57 1.13 -21.05 -10.95
N PRO A 58 1.19 -19.98 -11.75
CA PRO A 58 0.63 -18.69 -11.35
C PRO A 58 -0.85 -18.76 -11.01
N GLN A 59 -1.29 -18.00 -10.01
CA GLN A 59 -2.68 -17.94 -9.58
C GLN A 59 -3.59 -17.18 -10.56
N TYR A 60 -3.01 -16.54 -11.55
CA TYR A 60 -3.72 -15.71 -12.53
C TYR A 60 -3.30 -16.10 -13.95
N LYS A 61 -4.20 -15.83 -14.91
CA LYS A 61 -3.96 -16.16 -16.32
C LYS A 61 -3.36 -15.00 -17.12
N THR A 62 -3.70 -13.77 -16.76
CA THR A 62 -3.26 -12.57 -17.50
C THR A 62 -2.86 -11.46 -16.54
N ASN A 63 -1.96 -10.58 -17.01
CA ASN A 63 -1.60 -9.37 -16.24
C ASN A 63 -2.79 -8.45 -16.04
N ALA A 64 -3.75 -8.45 -16.97
CA ALA A 64 -4.96 -7.65 -16.87
C ALA A 64 -5.82 -8.06 -15.66
N GLU A 65 -5.87 -9.35 -15.35
CA GLU A 65 -6.58 -9.84 -14.15
C GLU A 65 -5.98 -9.28 -12.87
N VAL A 66 -4.65 -9.28 -12.77
CA VAL A 66 -3.92 -8.74 -11.62
C VAL A 66 -4.22 -7.25 -11.47
N MET A 67 -4.01 -6.49 -12.53
CA MET A 67 -4.24 -5.04 -12.52
C MET A 67 -5.69 -4.70 -12.16
N ARG A 68 -6.65 -5.39 -12.76
CA ARG A 68 -8.07 -5.10 -12.52
C ARG A 68 -8.51 -5.39 -11.09
N LEU A 69 -8.02 -6.50 -10.52
CA LEU A 69 -8.35 -6.83 -9.13
C LEU A 69 -7.71 -5.82 -8.16
N ASP A 70 -6.44 -5.51 -8.36
CA ASP A 70 -5.73 -4.55 -7.52
C ASP A 70 -6.42 -3.19 -7.55
N LEU A 71 -6.76 -2.69 -8.74
CA LEU A 71 -7.45 -1.40 -8.86
C LEU A 71 -8.88 -1.44 -8.30
N HIS A 72 -9.56 -2.57 -8.42
CA HIS A 72 -10.88 -2.73 -7.80
C HIS A 72 -10.79 -2.64 -6.27
N LYS A 73 -9.82 -3.32 -5.67
CA LYS A 73 -9.58 -3.26 -4.22
C LYS A 73 -9.19 -1.85 -3.79
N LEU A 74 -8.31 -1.20 -4.55
CA LEU A 74 -7.88 0.17 -4.25
C LEU A 74 -9.06 1.13 -4.29
N ARG A 75 -9.90 1.08 -5.33
CA ARG A 75 -11.03 1.99 -5.47
C ARG A 75 -12.08 1.83 -4.38
N ASN A 76 -12.13 0.67 -3.75
CA ASN A 76 -13.05 0.39 -2.64
C ASN A 76 -12.39 0.54 -1.27
N SER A 77 -11.19 1.13 -1.22
CA SER A 77 -10.48 1.41 0.02
C SER A 77 -10.77 2.82 0.53
N ASP A 78 -10.69 2.98 1.85
CA ASP A 78 -10.88 4.26 2.52
C ASP A 78 -9.58 5.05 2.63
N ILE A 79 -8.44 4.37 2.56
CA ILE A 79 -7.11 4.97 2.61
C ILE A 79 -6.14 4.10 1.81
N VAL A 80 -5.15 4.75 1.19
CA VAL A 80 -4.04 4.08 0.52
C VAL A 80 -2.75 4.44 1.24
N ILE A 81 -1.97 3.42 1.60
CA ILE A 81 -0.65 3.58 2.21
C ILE A 81 0.37 3.18 1.15
N VAL A 82 1.25 4.11 0.79
CA VAL A 82 2.28 3.85 -0.22
C VAL A 82 3.66 3.83 0.41
N ASN A 83 4.43 2.77 0.11
CA ASN A 83 5.85 2.72 0.47
C ASN A 83 6.67 3.04 -0.78
N PHE A 84 7.48 4.11 -0.71
CA PHE A 84 8.36 4.52 -1.79
C PHE A 84 9.67 3.72 -1.80
N ASN A 85 9.61 2.43 -1.47
CA ASN A 85 10.75 1.51 -1.50
C ASN A 85 11.27 1.27 -2.92
N ASP A 86 10.40 1.48 -3.92
CA ASP A 86 10.75 1.54 -5.34
C ASP A 86 9.93 2.67 -5.96
N LYS A 87 10.43 3.89 -5.81
CA LYS A 87 9.69 5.11 -6.21
C LYS A 87 9.36 5.21 -7.69
N TRP A 88 10.02 4.42 -8.53
CA TRP A 88 9.77 4.40 -9.96
C TRP A 88 8.93 3.19 -10.42
N SER A 89 8.40 2.40 -9.50
CA SER A 89 7.49 1.32 -9.83
C SER A 89 6.26 1.87 -10.56
N LEU A 90 6.05 1.44 -11.79
CA LEU A 90 4.95 1.93 -12.62
C LEU A 90 3.58 1.64 -11.98
N GLY A 91 3.41 0.42 -11.46
CA GLY A 91 2.17 0.04 -10.80
C GLY A 91 1.87 0.93 -9.59
N THR A 92 2.88 1.18 -8.76
CA THR A 92 2.75 2.02 -7.58
C THR A 92 2.36 3.45 -7.95
N GLN A 93 3.01 4.03 -8.95
CA GLN A 93 2.70 5.40 -9.40
C GLN A 93 1.27 5.48 -9.95
N SER A 94 0.85 4.49 -10.71
CA SER A 94 -0.52 4.41 -11.24
C SER A 94 -1.54 4.31 -10.12
N GLU A 95 -1.27 3.49 -9.13
CA GLU A 95 -2.16 3.28 -7.98
C GLU A 95 -2.37 4.57 -7.18
N ILE A 96 -1.30 5.29 -6.84
CA ILE A 96 -1.45 6.52 -6.05
C ILE A 96 -2.10 7.66 -6.85
N ALA A 97 -1.85 7.73 -8.16
CA ALA A 97 -2.52 8.70 -9.02
C ALA A 97 -4.03 8.45 -9.08
N ILE A 98 -4.44 7.19 -9.22
CA ILE A 98 -5.84 6.81 -9.23
C ILE A 98 -6.49 7.09 -7.88
N ALA A 99 -5.83 6.78 -6.78
CA ALA A 99 -6.33 7.07 -5.44
C ALA A 99 -6.57 8.57 -5.25
N TYR A 100 -5.58 9.38 -5.64
CA TYR A 100 -5.70 10.83 -5.58
C TYR A 100 -6.89 11.35 -6.40
N ASP A 101 -7.02 10.90 -7.64
CA ASP A 101 -8.11 11.31 -8.52
C ASP A 101 -9.49 10.91 -7.98
N ARG A 102 -9.56 9.81 -7.25
CA ARG A 102 -10.80 9.32 -6.64
C ARG A 102 -11.08 9.95 -5.28
N GLY A 103 -10.23 10.84 -4.80
CA GLY A 103 -10.40 11.47 -3.51
C GLY A 103 -10.10 10.57 -2.31
N ILE A 104 -9.36 9.48 -2.53
CA ILE A 104 -8.95 8.58 -1.46
C ILE A 104 -7.65 9.12 -0.86
N PRO A 105 -7.58 9.34 0.46
CA PRO A 105 -6.34 9.80 1.09
C PRO A 105 -5.17 8.85 0.84
N VAL A 106 -4.01 9.41 0.53
CA VAL A 106 -2.76 8.67 0.32
C VAL A 106 -1.76 9.10 1.38
N ILE A 107 -1.25 8.14 2.15
CA ILE A 107 -0.23 8.38 3.18
C ILE A 107 1.04 7.67 2.73
N GLY A 108 2.14 8.42 2.67
CA GLY A 108 3.41 7.92 2.15
C GLY A 108 4.40 7.52 3.23
N LEU A 109 5.17 6.48 2.94
CA LEU A 109 6.33 6.06 3.72
C LEU A 109 7.59 6.14 2.85
N ASN A 110 8.54 6.94 3.30
CA ASN A 110 9.82 7.17 2.63
C ASN A 110 10.96 7.00 3.64
N GLU A 111 11.23 5.74 4.00
CA GLU A 111 12.16 5.41 5.09
C GLU A 111 13.59 5.86 4.82
N SER A 112 14.04 5.81 3.56
CA SER A 112 15.38 6.23 3.18
C SER A 112 15.51 7.72 2.91
N ASN A 113 14.45 8.49 3.14
CA ASN A 113 14.41 9.94 2.94
C ASN A 113 14.97 10.37 1.58
N GLN A 114 14.58 9.63 0.53
CA GLN A 114 15.00 9.91 -0.83
C GLN A 114 14.25 11.11 -1.39
N GLU A 115 14.83 11.76 -2.39
CA GLU A 115 14.13 12.81 -3.14
C GLU A 115 13.01 12.20 -3.97
N LEU A 116 11.80 12.73 -3.81
CA LEU A 116 10.63 12.30 -4.56
C LEU A 116 10.28 13.32 -5.64
N HIS A 117 9.63 12.85 -6.69
CA HIS A 117 9.06 13.75 -7.71
C HIS A 117 7.96 14.61 -7.09
N GLN A 118 7.81 15.83 -7.62
CA GLN A 118 6.80 16.79 -7.14
C GLN A 118 5.40 16.19 -7.11
N TRP A 119 5.03 15.41 -8.12
CA TRP A 119 3.71 14.78 -8.17
C TRP A 119 3.55 13.69 -7.10
N GLN A 120 4.61 12.95 -6.81
CA GLN A 120 4.57 11.95 -5.72
C GLN A 120 4.27 12.63 -4.38
N GLU A 121 4.90 13.77 -4.13
CA GLU A 121 4.65 14.55 -2.92
C GLU A 121 3.21 15.08 -2.87
N GLU A 122 2.70 15.60 -3.98
CA GLU A 122 1.36 16.18 -4.05
C GLU A 122 0.24 15.13 -3.97
N PHE A 123 0.48 13.90 -4.43
CA PHE A 123 -0.48 12.80 -4.28
C PHE A 123 -0.68 12.41 -2.82
N CYS A 124 0.32 12.64 -1.95
CA CYS A 124 0.29 12.24 -0.56
C CYS A 124 -0.16 13.40 0.34
N GLU A 125 -1.07 13.12 1.26
CA GLU A 125 -1.46 14.10 2.29
C GLU A 125 -0.36 14.30 3.32
N ARG A 126 0.34 13.22 3.68
CA ARG A 126 1.51 13.23 4.55
C ARG A 126 2.50 12.17 4.09
N ILE A 127 3.77 12.45 4.29
CA ILE A 127 4.86 11.51 4.03
C ILE A 127 5.71 11.40 5.30
N PHE A 128 5.96 10.15 5.72
CA PHE A 128 6.71 9.83 6.93
C PHE A 128 8.01 9.11 6.57
N ASN A 129 9.03 9.30 7.41
CA ASN A 129 10.30 8.57 7.29
C ASN A 129 10.37 7.37 8.24
N ASP A 130 9.41 7.25 9.14
CA ASP A 130 9.34 6.17 10.14
C ASP A 130 7.97 5.51 10.09
N ILE A 131 7.97 4.18 10.00
CA ILE A 131 6.72 3.41 9.85
C ILE A 131 5.83 3.52 11.08
N ASN A 132 6.40 3.58 12.27
CA ASN A 132 5.62 3.67 13.50
C ASN A 132 4.95 5.04 13.64
N GLU A 133 5.66 6.11 13.29
CA GLU A 133 5.07 7.46 13.26
C GLU A 133 3.90 7.52 12.25
N MET A 134 4.07 6.90 11.09
CA MET A 134 3.01 6.82 10.09
C MET A 134 1.79 6.07 10.62
N LEU A 135 2.01 4.90 11.23
CA LEU A 135 0.91 4.09 11.76
C LEU A 135 0.20 4.80 12.91
N ASP A 136 0.94 5.46 13.80
CA ASP A 136 0.35 6.27 14.88
C ASP A 136 -0.52 7.39 14.32
N TYR A 137 -0.04 8.09 13.30
CA TYR A 137 -0.79 9.15 12.64
C TYR A 137 -2.09 8.62 12.03
N ILE A 138 -2.04 7.48 11.33
CA ILE A 138 -3.24 6.88 10.73
C ILE A 138 -4.26 6.52 11.80
N GLN A 139 -3.81 5.91 12.90
CA GLN A 139 -4.68 5.53 14.01
C GLN A 139 -5.30 6.75 14.67
N ASP A 140 -4.51 7.78 14.92
CA ASP A 140 -4.96 8.98 15.64
C ASP A 140 -5.84 9.89 14.79
N PHE A 141 -5.61 9.94 13.49
CA PHE A 141 -6.29 10.87 12.60
C PHE A 141 -7.45 10.24 11.83
N TYR A 142 -7.23 9.06 11.26
CA TYR A 142 -8.23 8.43 10.37
C TYR A 142 -9.11 7.39 11.08
N LEU A 143 -8.64 6.77 12.14
CA LEU A 143 -9.35 5.67 12.79
C LEU A 143 -10.00 6.06 14.13
N ARG A 144 -10.29 7.31 14.30
CA ARG A 144 -11.01 7.80 15.50
C ARG A 144 -12.49 7.44 15.47
#